data_5d0f8b646cb615e673ce6b5341c15dff
#
_entry.id   5d0f8b646cb615e673ce6b5341c15dff
#
_cell.length_a   1.000
_cell.length_b   1.000
_cell.length_c   1.000
_cell.angle_alpha   90.00
_cell.angle_beta   90.00
_cell.angle_gamma   90.00
#
_symmetry.space_group_name_H-M   'P 1'
#
loop_
_entity.id
_entity.type
_entity.pdbx_description
1 polymer ?
#
loop_
_entity_poly.entity_id
_entity_poly.type
_entity_poly.pdbx_seq_one_letter_code
_entity_poly.pdbx_strand_id
1 'polypeptide(L)'
;MAQKILLVEDDPCFGSVLKSYLELSDYDVTLCVNGNEGLEAFKKDKYDICLLDVMMPEMDGFTLGKKIRELDTAVPFVYITAKSMKEDMKLGYEIGADDYIIKPFDSEVLILKIKAILSRSKHEEVEQRSKFINIGAYEFNTELRIIS
;
A
#
# COMPACT_ATOMS: atom_id res chain seq x y z
N MET A 1 18.53 3.86 -2.43
CA MET A 1 17.47 4.63 -3.10
C MET A 1 16.19 4.58 -2.29
N ALA A 2 15.48 5.71 -2.25
CA ALA A 2 14.24 5.80 -1.50
C ALA A 2 13.15 5.00 -2.20
N GLN A 3 12.32 4.34 -1.40
CA GLN A 3 11.15 3.67 -1.92
C GLN A 3 10.06 4.70 -2.23
N LYS A 4 9.30 4.45 -3.26
CA LYS A 4 8.33 5.41 -3.79
C LYS A 4 6.93 5.12 -3.29
N ILE A 5 6.27 6.15 -2.80
CA ILE A 5 4.89 6.06 -2.30
C ILE A 5 4.01 6.96 -3.15
N LEU A 6 2.90 6.41 -3.63
CA LEU A 6 1.85 7.21 -4.23
C LEU A 6 0.81 7.48 -3.15
N LEU A 7 0.64 8.75 -2.80
CA LEU A 7 -0.33 9.15 -1.78
C LEU A 7 -1.46 9.92 -2.45
N VAL A 8 -2.66 9.38 -2.38
CA VAL A 8 -3.83 10.01 -2.98
C VAL A 8 -4.76 10.45 -1.85
N GLU A 9 -4.86 11.75 -1.66
CA GLU A 9 -5.60 12.34 -0.55
C GLU A 9 -6.18 13.69 -0.99
N ASP A 10 -7.50 13.85 -0.92
CA ASP A 10 -8.16 15.06 -1.40
C ASP A 10 -8.08 16.23 -0.42
N ASP A 11 -7.76 15.98 0.85
CA ASP A 11 -7.55 17.05 1.82
C ASP A 11 -6.11 17.55 1.70
N PRO A 12 -5.90 18.76 1.14
CA PRO A 12 -4.54 19.23 0.89
C PRO A 12 -3.72 19.44 2.16
N CYS A 13 -4.36 19.83 3.25
CA CYS A 13 -3.65 19.99 4.53
C CYS A 13 -3.17 18.66 5.06
N PHE A 14 -4.06 17.70 5.15
CA PHE A 14 -3.71 16.38 5.67
C PHE A 14 -2.69 15.69 4.74
N GLY A 15 -2.91 15.78 3.43
CA GLY A 15 -2.00 15.19 2.46
C GLY A 15 -0.60 15.76 2.54
N SER A 16 -0.51 17.09 2.68
CA SER A 16 0.78 17.77 2.79
C SER A 16 1.54 17.38 4.04
N VAL A 17 0.85 17.32 5.16
CA VAL A 17 1.46 16.93 6.44
C VAL A 17 1.94 15.49 6.38
N LEU A 18 1.11 14.61 5.86
CA LEU A 18 1.46 13.20 5.77
C LEU A 18 2.63 12.98 4.81
N LYS A 19 2.62 13.69 3.67
CA LYS A 19 3.73 13.64 2.72
C LYS A 19 5.04 14.04 3.40
N SER A 20 5.03 15.16 4.12
CA SER A 20 6.23 15.63 4.82
C SER A 20 6.72 14.60 5.83
N TYR A 21 5.81 14.01 6.56
CA TYR A 21 6.17 13.03 7.57
C TYR A 21 6.81 11.78 6.92
N LEU A 22 6.24 11.33 5.83
CA LEU A 22 6.78 10.17 5.11
C LEU A 22 8.15 10.49 4.50
N GLU A 23 8.32 11.70 3.99
CA GLU A 23 9.61 12.10 3.43
C GLU A 23 10.69 12.18 4.51
N LEU A 24 10.32 12.55 5.73
CA LEU A 24 11.25 12.50 6.86
C LEU A 24 11.70 11.09 7.20
N SER A 25 10.91 10.10 6.79
CA SER A 25 11.25 8.69 6.99
C SER A 25 11.93 8.10 5.76
N ASP A 26 12.44 8.94 4.89
CA ASP A 26 13.24 8.58 3.71
C ASP A 26 12.45 7.94 2.58
N TYR A 27 11.17 8.24 2.49
CA TYR A 27 10.36 7.82 1.34
C TYR A 27 10.28 8.94 0.32
N ASP A 28 10.15 8.56 -0.95
CA ASP A 28 9.91 9.49 -2.04
C ASP A 28 8.40 9.48 -2.33
N VAL A 29 7.72 10.58 -2.01
CA VAL A 29 6.26 10.62 -2.03
C VAL A 29 5.73 11.51 -3.14
N THR A 30 4.81 10.95 -3.94
CA THR A 30 4.05 11.72 -4.91
C THR A 30 2.64 11.89 -4.35
N LEU A 31 2.23 13.14 -4.13
CA LEU A 31 0.90 13.44 -3.60
C LEU A 31 -0.02 13.83 -4.74
N CYS A 32 -1.15 13.16 -4.81
CA CYS A 32 -2.21 13.48 -5.75
C CYS A 32 -3.47 13.82 -4.96
N VAL A 33 -4.28 14.75 -5.47
CA VAL A 33 -5.40 15.30 -4.70
C VAL A 33 -6.75 14.70 -5.10
N ASN A 34 -6.77 13.81 -6.08
CA ASN A 34 -8.00 13.09 -6.44
C ASN A 34 -7.64 11.78 -7.14
N GLY A 35 -8.65 10.94 -7.33
CA GLY A 35 -8.44 9.62 -7.91
C GLY A 35 -7.94 9.65 -9.34
N ASN A 36 -8.40 10.62 -10.13
CA ASN A 36 -7.97 10.73 -11.52
C ASN A 36 -6.48 11.06 -11.61
N GLU A 37 -6.02 12.01 -10.80
CA GLU A 37 -4.60 12.34 -10.74
C GLU A 37 -3.78 11.15 -10.25
N GLY A 38 -4.31 10.44 -9.26
CA GLY A 38 -3.64 9.26 -8.72
C GLY A 38 -3.47 8.19 -9.77
N LEU A 39 -4.52 7.95 -10.54
CA LEU A 39 -4.47 6.94 -11.58
C LEU A 39 -3.48 7.32 -12.68
N GLU A 40 -3.47 8.58 -13.09
CA GLU A 40 -2.52 9.06 -14.10
C GLU A 40 -1.08 8.95 -13.61
N ALA A 41 -0.84 9.33 -12.36
CA ALA A 41 0.49 9.21 -11.78
C ALA A 41 0.93 7.75 -11.73
N PHE A 42 0.01 6.86 -11.37
CA PHE A 42 0.32 5.43 -11.30
C PHE A 42 0.71 4.86 -12.65
N LYS A 43 0.08 5.35 -13.72
CA LYS A 43 0.40 4.89 -15.07
C LYS A 43 1.76 5.38 -15.55
N LYS A 44 2.22 6.52 -15.04
CA LYS A 44 3.45 7.17 -15.53
C LYS A 44 4.70 6.72 -14.82
N ASP A 45 4.58 6.14 -13.65
CA ASP A 45 5.75 5.79 -12.84
C ASP A 45 5.46 4.52 -12.06
N LYS A 46 6.50 3.98 -11.44
CA LYS A 46 6.37 2.79 -10.61
C LYS A 46 6.45 3.19 -9.15
N TYR A 47 5.59 2.58 -8.34
CA TYR A 47 5.53 2.85 -6.92
C TYR A 47 5.68 1.55 -6.13
N ASP A 48 6.28 1.67 -4.96
CA ASP A 48 6.47 0.51 -4.09
C ASP A 48 5.23 0.24 -3.24
N ILE A 49 4.46 1.29 -2.95
CA ILE A 49 3.22 1.17 -2.21
C ILE A 49 2.33 2.38 -2.52
N CYS A 50 1.03 2.18 -2.46
CA CYS A 50 0.06 3.26 -2.65
C CYS A 50 -0.76 3.45 -1.38
N LEU A 51 -0.98 4.70 -0.99
CA LEU A 51 -1.85 5.05 0.13
C LEU A 51 -3.04 5.82 -0.44
N LEU A 52 -4.23 5.27 -0.29
CA LEU A 52 -5.42 5.77 -0.97
C LEU A 52 -6.49 6.18 0.03
N ASP A 53 -6.91 7.44 -0.03
CA ASP A 53 -8.09 7.87 0.74
C ASP A 53 -9.34 7.31 0.07
N VAL A 54 -10.27 6.81 0.85
CA VAL A 54 -11.52 6.26 0.31
C VAL A 54 -12.49 7.36 -0.08
N MET A 55 -12.63 8.38 0.78
CA MET A 55 -13.65 9.40 0.60
C MET A 55 -13.15 10.59 -0.23
N MET A 56 -13.30 10.48 -1.53
CA MET A 56 -12.89 11.53 -2.46
C MET A 56 -14.02 11.78 -3.46
N PRO A 57 -14.14 13.03 -3.96
CA PRO A 57 -15.14 13.31 -4.98
C PRO A 57 -14.77 12.65 -6.30
N GLU A 58 -15.75 12.43 -7.14
CA GLU A 58 -15.64 11.87 -8.50
C GLU A 58 -15.21 10.40 -8.49
N MET A 59 -13.97 10.10 -8.15
CA MET A 59 -13.50 8.72 -8.06
C MET A 59 -13.06 8.45 -6.63
N ASP A 60 -13.78 7.57 -5.93
CA ASP A 60 -13.41 7.23 -4.56
C ASP A 60 -12.22 6.26 -4.55
N GLY A 61 -11.69 6.03 -3.34
CA GLY A 61 -10.50 5.19 -3.19
C GLY A 61 -10.73 3.75 -3.57
N PHE A 62 -11.94 3.23 -3.35
CA PHE A 62 -12.24 1.85 -3.73
C PHE A 62 -12.18 1.68 -5.24
N THR A 63 -12.75 2.61 -5.99
CA THR A 63 -12.71 2.59 -7.45
C THR A 63 -11.27 2.72 -7.93
N LEU A 64 -10.51 3.63 -7.33
CA LEU A 64 -9.10 3.81 -7.69
C LEU A 64 -8.29 2.55 -7.42
N GLY A 65 -8.47 1.95 -6.24
CA GLY A 65 -7.77 0.71 -5.90
C GLY A 65 -8.06 -0.42 -6.85
N LYS A 66 -9.31 -0.52 -7.26
CA LYS A 66 -9.73 -1.52 -8.24
C LYS A 66 -9.01 -1.32 -9.57
N LYS A 67 -8.94 -0.07 -10.03
CA LYS A 67 -8.25 0.25 -11.29
C LYS A 67 -6.75 -0.01 -11.19
N ILE A 68 -6.15 0.33 -10.06
CA ILE A 68 -4.73 0.05 -9.82
C ILE A 68 -4.48 -1.46 -9.86
N ARG A 69 -5.35 -2.23 -9.22
CA ARG A 69 -5.19 -3.69 -9.19
C ARG A 69 -5.33 -4.31 -10.57
N GLU A 70 -6.13 -3.72 -11.42
CA GLU A 70 -6.25 -4.16 -12.82
C GLU A 70 -4.96 -3.90 -13.60
N LEU A 71 -4.26 -2.81 -13.29
CA LEU A 71 -3.01 -2.45 -13.96
C LEU A 71 -1.80 -3.20 -13.39
N ASP A 72 -1.82 -3.51 -12.11
CA ASP A 72 -0.71 -4.16 -11.43
C ASP A 72 -1.27 -5.02 -10.31
N THR A 73 -1.17 -6.32 -10.44
CA THR A 73 -1.71 -7.24 -9.45
C THR A 73 -0.81 -7.41 -8.24
N ALA A 74 0.40 -6.86 -8.28
CA ALA A 74 1.40 -7.08 -7.24
C ALA A 74 1.64 -5.89 -6.32
N VAL A 75 1.40 -4.66 -6.79
CA VAL A 75 1.70 -3.48 -5.97
C VAL A 75 0.83 -3.46 -4.71
N PRO A 76 1.42 -3.31 -3.54
CA PRO A 76 0.61 -3.19 -2.32
C PRO A 76 -0.05 -1.83 -2.22
N PHE A 77 -1.26 -1.80 -1.67
CA PHE A 77 -1.89 -0.52 -1.35
C PHE A 77 -2.69 -0.62 -0.07
N VAL A 78 -2.81 0.52 0.61
CA VAL A 78 -3.49 0.64 1.89
C VAL A 78 -4.52 1.74 1.78
N TYR A 79 -5.73 1.49 2.26
CA TYR A 79 -6.75 2.52 2.33
C TYR A 79 -6.61 3.32 3.61
N ILE A 80 -6.74 4.64 3.51
CA ILE A 80 -6.71 5.56 4.64
C ILE A 80 -7.99 6.36 4.61
N THR A 81 -8.81 6.28 5.64
CA THR A 81 -10.11 6.93 5.60
C THR A 81 -10.71 7.15 6.97
N ALA A 82 -11.66 8.10 7.05
CA ALA A 82 -12.47 8.27 8.24
C ALA A 82 -13.60 7.25 8.32
N LYS A 83 -13.85 6.50 7.26
CA LYS A 83 -14.90 5.47 7.23
C LYS A 83 -14.45 4.22 7.96
N SER A 84 -15.26 3.78 8.92
CA SER A 84 -14.94 2.61 9.73
C SER A 84 -16.01 1.53 9.66
N MET A 85 -16.94 1.63 8.73
CA MET A 85 -18.01 0.65 8.56
C MET A 85 -17.43 -0.69 8.15
N LYS A 86 -17.91 -1.75 8.77
CA LYS A 86 -17.43 -3.10 8.50
C LYS A 86 -17.57 -3.48 7.03
N GLU A 87 -18.67 -3.07 6.41
CA GLU A 87 -18.92 -3.35 5.00
C GLU A 87 -17.88 -2.68 4.10
N ASP A 88 -17.49 -1.46 4.46
CA ASP A 88 -16.48 -0.73 3.69
C ASP A 88 -15.12 -1.38 3.81
N MET A 89 -14.76 -1.82 5.02
CA MET A 89 -13.49 -2.52 5.23
C MET A 89 -13.46 -3.82 4.47
N LYS A 90 -14.56 -4.55 4.49
CA LYS A 90 -14.66 -5.81 3.76
C LYS A 90 -14.49 -5.60 2.27
N LEU A 91 -15.14 -4.57 1.72
CA LEU A 91 -14.99 -4.24 0.30
C LEU A 91 -13.54 -3.91 -0.04
N GLY A 92 -12.88 -3.13 0.82
CA GLY A 92 -11.48 -2.77 0.59
C GLY A 92 -10.58 -3.99 0.49
N TYR A 93 -10.75 -4.93 1.40
CA TYR A 93 -9.94 -6.15 1.38
C TYR A 93 -10.30 -7.05 0.21
N GLU A 94 -11.58 -7.10 -0.19
CA GLU A 94 -12.00 -7.88 -1.35
C GLU A 94 -11.39 -7.36 -2.64
N ILE A 95 -11.17 -6.04 -2.74
CA ILE A 95 -10.51 -5.45 -3.90
C ILE A 95 -9.02 -5.82 -3.92
N GLY A 96 -8.46 -6.14 -2.77
CA GLY A 96 -7.07 -6.59 -2.68
C GLY A 96 -6.15 -5.66 -1.91
N ALA A 97 -6.72 -4.82 -1.05
CA ALA A 97 -5.92 -3.95 -0.20
C ALA A 97 -5.11 -4.77 0.81
N ASP A 98 -3.91 -4.31 1.08
CA ASP A 98 -3.05 -4.97 2.05
C ASP A 98 -3.39 -4.56 3.49
N ASP A 99 -3.98 -3.39 3.66
CA ASP A 99 -4.43 -2.94 4.98
C ASP A 99 -5.45 -1.82 4.83
N TYR A 100 -6.05 -1.44 5.94
CA TYR A 100 -7.10 -0.43 6.00
C TYR A 100 -6.89 0.36 7.29
N ILE A 101 -6.58 1.63 7.16
CA ILE A 101 -6.25 2.48 8.32
C ILE A 101 -7.33 3.55 8.49
N ILE A 102 -7.85 3.65 9.70
CA ILE A 102 -8.95 4.57 10.02
C ILE A 102 -8.39 5.83 10.65
N LYS A 103 -8.82 6.99 10.16
CA LYS A 103 -8.46 8.28 10.75
C LYS A 103 -9.29 8.53 12.01
N PRO A 104 -8.74 9.16 13.03
CA PRO A 104 -7.33 9.57 13.16
C PRO A 104 -6.44 8.39 13.50
N PHE A 105 -5.21 8.42 13.03
CA PHE A 105 -4.25 7.35 13.31
C PHE A 105 -2.92 7.94 13.76
N ASP A 106 -2.11 7.08 14.37
CA ASP A 106 -0.76 7.44 14.78
C ASP A 106 0.17 7.31 13.56
N SER A 107 0.86 8.39 13.22
CA SER A 107 1.77 8.38 12.07
C SER A 107 2.89 7.35 12.21
N GLU A 108 3.33 7.09 13.44
CA GLU A 108 4.34 6.05 13.67
C GLU A 108 3.80 4.67 13.35
N VAL A 109 2.54 4.43 13.69
CA VAL A 109 1.90 3.15 13.37
C VAL A 109 1.79 2.98 11.86
N LEU A 110 1.43 4.06 11.16
CA LEU A 110 1.38 4.01 9.69
C LEU A 110 2.73 3.64 9.10
N ILE A 111 3.80 4.29 9.58
CA ILE A 111 5.15 3.99 9.09
C ILE A 111 5.51 2.52 9.34
N LEU A 112 5.18 2.01 10.51
CA LEU A 112 5.47 0.60 10.84
C LEU A 112 4.70 -0.34 9.93
N LYS A 113 3.44 -0.02 9.61
CA LYS A 113 2.64 -0.83 8.69
C LYS A 113 3.23 -0.81 7.28
N ILE A 114 3.65 0.37 6.82
CA ILE A 114 4.28 0.50 5.50
C ILE A 114 5.55 -0.35 5.44
N LYS A 115 6.39 -0.24 6.45
CA LYS A 115 7.64 -1.02 6.50
C LYS A 115 7.37 -2.52 6.50
N ALA A 116 6.36 -2.94 7.25
CA ALA A 116 6.00 -4.37 7.31
C ALA A 116 5.52 -4.87 5.96
N ILE A 117 4.69 -4.10 5.27
CA ILE A 117 4.16 -4.48 3.97
C ILE A 117 5.28 -4.55 2.94
N LEU A 118 6.16 -3.56 2.92
CA LEU A 118 7.28 -3.52 1.98
C LEU A 118 8.27 -4.64 2.24
N SER A 119 8.53 -4.94 3.51
CA SER A 119 9.42 -6.01 3.89
C SER A 119 8.87 -7.38 3.49
N ARG A 120 7.58 -7.58 3.68
CA ARG A 120 6.89 -8.83 3.32
C ARG A 120 6.97 -9.10 1.83
N SER A 121 6.71 -8.07 1.03
CA SER A 121 6.78 -8.15 -0.42
C SER A 121 8.19 -8.57 -0.87
N LYS A 122 9.20 -7.93 -0.29
CA LYS A 122 10.60 -8.22 -0.58
C LYS A 122 10.97 -9.64 -0.15
N HIS A 123 10.47 -10.06 0.99
CA HIS A 123 10.74 -11.39 1.53
C HIS A 123 10.15 -12.48 0.61
N GLU A 124 8.97 -12.25 0.10
CA GLU A 124 8.34 -13.17 -0.83
C GLU A 124 9.16 -13.35 -2.11
N GLU A 125 9.73 -12.27 -2.63
CA GLU A 125 10.60 -12.33 -3.78
C GLU A 125 11.83 -13.21 -3.52
N VAL A 126 12.45 -13.01 -2.36
CA VAL A 126 13.62 -13.80 -1.97
C VAL A 126 13.26 -15.27 -1.82
N GLU A 127 12.13 -15.56 -1.22
CA GLU A 127 11.68 -16.94 -1.05
C GLU A 127 11.44 -17.62 -2.39
N GLN A 128 10.85 -16.93 -3.34
CA GLN A 128 10.62 -17.49 -4.67
C GLN A 128 11.93 -17.82 -5.36
N ARG A 129 12.93 -16.96 -5.24
CA ARG A 129 14.26 -17.24 -5.80
C ARG A 129 14.89 -18.45 -5.14
N SER A 130 14.75 -18.54 -3.83
CA SER A 130 15.28 -19.68 -3.08
C SER A 130 14.66 -20.98 -3.52
N LYS A 131 13.39 -20.98 -3.83
CA LYS A 131 12.71 -22.18 -4.30
C LYS A 131 13.30 -22.70 -5.60
N PHE A 132 13.64 -21.81 -6.51
CA PHE A 132 14.26 -22.22 -7.76
C PHE A 132 15.66 -22.78 -7.57
N ILE A 133 16.38 -22.26 -6.59
CA ILE A 133 17.77 -22.65 -6.36
C ILE A 133 17.89 -23.85 -5.46
N ASN A 134 17.03 -23.94 -4.47
CA ASN A 134 17.13 -24.92 -3.38
C ASN A 134 16.00 -25.91 -3.35
N ILE A 135 15.67 -26.47 -4.42
CA ILE A 135 14.60 -27.46 -4.48
C ILE A 135 14.91 -28.59 -3.53
N GLY A 136 14.01 -28.81 -2.59
CA GLY A 136 14.10 -29.91 -1.66
C GLY A 136 14.92 -29.65 -0.44
N ALA A 137 15.46 -28.48 -0.23
CA ALA A 137 16.30 -28.18 0.91
C ALA A 137 15.54 -27.64 2.08
N TYR A 138 14.49 -27.89 2.40
CA TYR A 138 13.94 -27.09 3.41
C TYR A 138 13.11 -27.68 4.48
N GLU A 139 13.29 -27.43 5.06
CA GLU A 139 12.69 -27.31 5.83
C GLU A 139 12.20 -26.76 6.48
N PHE A 140 12.19 -26.88 6.52
CA PHE A 140 11.82 -26.14 7.06
C PHE A 140 11.31 -25.92 7.64
N ASN A 141 11.25 -26.25 7.85
CA ASN A 141 10.85 -25.85 8.39
C ASN A 141 10.21 -25.67 8.66
N THR A 142 10.04 -25.94 8.64
CA THR A 142 9.53 -25.57 8.74
C THR A 142 8.96 -25.43 8.97
N GLU A 143 8.68 -25.55 9.07
CA GLU A 143 8.31 -25.23 9.17
C GLU A 143 7.94 -24.61 9.32
N LEU A 144 7.87 -24.69 9.45
CA LEU A 144 7.69 -23.96 9.45
C LEU A 144 7.47 -23.21 9.32
N ARG A 145 7.36 -22.99 9.41
CA ARG A 145 7.33 -22.21 9.11
C ARG A 145 6.85 -21.69 8.54
N ILE A 146 6.43 -21.72 8.34
CA ILE A 146 6.22 -21.22 7.59
C ILE A 146 5.78 -20.62 7.25
N ILE A 147 5.54 -20.57 7.45
CA ILE A 147 5.32 -19.85 7.00
C ILE A 147 4.70 -19.21 6.84
N SER A 148 4.31 -18.81 7.02
CA SER A 148 3.84 -18.11 6.59
C SER A 148 3.65 -17.64 6.41
#